data_e1faf3c97d66a295b3368ab619742e83
#
_entry.id   e1faf3c97d66a295b3368ab619742e83
#
_cell.length_a   1.000
_cell.length_b   1.000
_cell.length_c   1.000
_cell.angle_alpha   90.00
_cell.angle_beta   90.00
_cell.angle_gamma   90.00
#
_symmetry.space_group_name_H-M   'P 1'
#
loop_
_entity.id
_entity.type
_entity.pdbx_description
1 polymer ?
#
loop_
_entity_poly.entity_id
_entity_poly.type
_entity_poly.pdbx_seq_one_letter_code
_entity_poly.pdbx_strand_id
1 'polypeptide(L)'
;QRQMCIRDRTGSIYSAGMGYALTFMSMIYAMQWKGIIVEAVTLTLLTVAVLAVIYSKGVRVGSRMKTALITCLWVSIIGGLLFMLLAWLAPHSAIYTSIVAINNGPIGILFAAIGVLIAAALLMCDFETIQMTVEQGLPAQYEWYASYGLIVGVIYLYLKILNLLAKIANNRK
;
A
#
# COMPACT_ATOMS: atom_id res chain seq x y z
N GLN A 1 23.73 23.78 -0.22
CA GLN A 1 22.47 24.53 -0.07
C GLN A 1 21.53 24.39 -1.29
N ARG A 2 21.98 24.47 -2.55
CA ARG A 2 21.14 24.32 -3.74
C ARG A 2 20.48 22.95 -3.87
N GLN A 3 21.16 21.89 -3.50
CA GLN A 3 20.61 20.52 -3.56
C GLN A 3 19.49 20.27 -2.52
N MET A 4 19.51 20.94 -1.38
CA MET A 4 18.43 20.88 -0.40
C MET A 4 17.13 21.50 -0.95
N CYS A 5 17.21 22.70 -1.55
CA CYS A 5 16.01 23.37 -2.07
C CYS A 5 15.32 22.61 -3.22
N ILE A 6 16.10 21.98 -4.11
CA ILE A 6 15.52 21.19 -5.23
C ILE A 6 14.83 19.95 -4.67
N ARG A 7 15.41 19.30 -3.68
CA ARG A 7 14.89 18.09 -3.04
C ARG A 7 13.59 18.35 -2.27
N ASP A 8 13.51 19.45 -1.53
CA ASP A 8 12.30 19.86 -0.82
C ASP A 8 11.16 20.16 -1.78
N ARG A 9 11.46 20.81 -2.89
CA ARG A 9 10.48 21.10 -3.95
C ARG A 9 9.95 19.83 -4.62
N THR A 10 10.84 18.90 -4.93
CA THR A 10 10.46 17.61 -5.53
C THR A 10 9.59 16.79 -4.57
N GLY A 11 9.93 16.80 -3.28
CA GLY A 11 9.17 16.13 -2.25
C GLY A 11 7.75 16.70 -2.08
N SER A 12 7.61 18.02 -2.10
CA SER A 12 6.32 18.67 -1.99
C SER A 12 5.42 18.37 -3.21
N ILE A 13 5.98 18.39 -4.42
CA ILE A 13 5.25 18.04 -5.66
C ILE A 13 4.82 16.57 -5.63
N TYR A 14 5.71 15.67 -5.21
CA TYR A 14 5.39 14.25 -5.08
C TYR A 14 4.27 14.00 -4.07
N SER A 15 4.34 14.62 -2.88
CA SER A 15 3.32 14.48 -1.84
C SER A 15 1.95 15.02 -2.29
N ALA A 16 1.94 16.15 -3.00
CA ALA A 16 0.73 16.70 -3.58
C ALA A 16 0.12 15.79 -4.65
N GLY A 17 0.96 15.23 -5.54
CA GLY A 17 0.53 14.27 -6.56
C GLY A 17 -0.03 12.98 -5.97
N MET A 18 0.62 12.45 -4.93
CA MET A 18 0.14 11.26 -4.20
C MET A 18 -1.17 11.55 -3.47
N GLY A 19 -1.31 12.72 -2.83
CA GLY A 19 -2.55 13.14 -2.17
C GLY A 19 -3.71 13.26 -3.15
N TYR A 20 -3.46 13.82 -4.34
CA TYR A 20 -4.46 13.90 -5.40
C TYR A 20 -4.90 12.51 -5.89
N ALA A 21 -3.95 11.62 -6.18
CA ALA A 21 -4.23 10.25 -6.60
C ALA A 21 -5.03 9.47 -5.54
N LEU A 22 -4.67 9.63 -4.25
CA LEU A 22 -5.40 9.05 -3.13
C LEU A 22 -6.83 9.56 -3.05
N THR A 23 -7.03 10.86 -3.17
CA THR A 23 -8.36 11.49 -3.13
C THR A 23 -9.22 10.98 -4.28
N PHE A 24 -8.67 10.90 -5.49
CA PHE A 24 -9.38 10.40 -6.66
C PHE A 24 -9.82 8.95 -6.48
N MET A 25 -8.91 8.07 -6.04
CA MET A 25 -9.24 6.68 -5.75
C MET A 25 -10.30 6.54 -4.64
N SER A 26 -10.13 7.29 -3.55
CA SER A 26 -11.08 7.27 -2.43
C SER A 26 -12.46 7.76 -2.85
N MET A 27 -12.55 8.76 -3.73
CA MET A 27 -13.81 9.30 -4.24
C MET A 27 -14.60 8.25 -5.05
N ILE A 28 -13.93 7.43 -5.85
CA ILE A 28 -14.58 6.33 -6.60
C ILE A 28 -15.26 5.36 -5.64
N TYR A 29 -14.57 4.99 -4.54
CA TYR A 29 -15.14 4.08 -3.54
C TYR A 29 -16.25 4.75 -2.72
N ALA A 30 -16.12 6.05 -2.40
CA ALA A 30 -17.13 6.80 -1.65
C ALA A 30 -18.47 6.93 -2.39
N MET A 31 -18.43 7.00 -3.72
CA MET A 31 -19.64 7.03 -4.54
C MET A 31 -20.47 5.75 -4.43
N GLN A 32 -19.83 4.62 -4.19
CA GLN A 32 -20.49 3.31 -4.09
C GLN A 32 -20.91 2.96 -2.65
N TRP A 33 -20.11 3.38 -1.65
CA TRP A 33 -20.34 3.05 -0.24
C TRP A 33 -20.12 4.26 0.66
N LYS A 34 -21.19 4.75 1.28
CA LYS A 34 -21.11 5.87 2.22
C LYS A 34 -20.37 5.43 3.50
N GLY A 35 -19.36 6.21 3.90
CA GLY A 35 -18.62 5.99 5.15
C GLY A 35 -17.40 5.07 5.07
N ILE A 36 -17.20 4.34 3.97
CA ILE A 36 -16.09 3.38 3.82
C ILE A 36 -14.70 4.03 3.99
N ILE A 37 -14.57 5.31 3.62
CA ILE A 37 -13.32 6.05 3.75
C ILE A 37 -12.94 6.22 5.22
N VAL A 38 -13.91 6.60 6.07
CA VAL A 38 -13.67 6.82 7.51
C VAL A 38 -13.24 5.51 8.18
N GLU A 39 -13.92 4.40 7.85
CA GLU A 39 -13.54 3.07 8.33
C GLU A 39 -12.14 2.68 7.86
N ALA A 40 -11.80 2.91 6.59
CA ALA A 40 -10.48 2.59 6.04
C ALA A 40 -9.37 3.42 6.69
N VAL A 41 -9.57 4.73 6.87
CA VAL A 41 -8.60 5.60 7.55
C VAL A 41 -8.39 5.17 8.99
N THR A 42 -9.48 4.93 9.74
CA THR A 42 -9.41 4.52 11.15
C THR A 42 -8.66 3.20 11.29
N LEU A 43 -8.98 2.19 10.46
CA LEU A 43 -8.30 0.89 10.47
C LEU A 43 -6.83 1.03 10.08
N THR A 44 -6.51 1.88 9.11
CA THR A 44 -5.12 2.11 8.71
C THR A 44 -4.30 2.72 9.85
N LEU A 45 -4.82 3.77 10.49
CA LEU A 45 -4.15 4.42 11.62
C LEU A 45 -3.96 3.44 12.79
N LEU A 46 -5.00 2.66 13.10
CA LEU A 46 -4.92 1.63 14.14
C LEU A 46 -3.84 0.58 13.79
N THR A 47 -3.83 0.10 12.56
CA THR A 47 -2.84 -0.90 12.12
C THR A 47 -1.42 -0.35 12.19
N VAL A 48 -1.19 0.89 11.74
CA VAL A 48 0.11 1.56 11.83
C VAL A 48 0.55 1.70 13.29
N ALA A 49 -0.34 2.13 14.18
CA ALA A 49 -0.05 2.27 15.60
C ALA A 49 0.32 0.92 16.25
N VAL A 50 -0.43 -0.14 15.95
CA VAL A 50 -0.15 -1.50 16.45
C VAL A 50 1.19 -2.00 15.93
N LEU A 51 1.49 -1.82 14.63
CA LEU A 51 2.76 -2.22 14.03
C LEU A 51 3.94 -1.47 14.65
N ALA A 52 3.80 -0.16 14.90
CA ALA A 52 4.83 0.64 15.58
C ALA A 52 5.10 0.11 17.00
N VAL A 53 4.06 -0.27 17.75
CA VAL A 53 4.20 -0.88 19.08
C VAL A 53 4.87 -2.26 19.01
N ILE A 54 4.49 -3.10 18.05
CA ILE A 54 5.10 -4.43 17.84
C ILE A 54 6.58 -4.26 17.49
N TYR A 55 6.90 -3.31 16.61
CA TYR A 55 8.27 -3.03 16.24
C TYR A 55 9.11 -2.52 17.42
N SER A 56 8.56 -1.65 18.28
CA SER A 56 9.25 -1.15 19.49
C SER A 56 9.58 -2.25 20.51
N LYS A 57 8.84 -3.38 20.47
CA LYS A 57 9.13 -4.58 21.28
C LYS A 57 10.24 -5.47 20.70
N GLY A 58 10.90 -5.05 19.61
CA GLY A 58 12.06 -5.74 19.03
C GLY A 58 11.70 -6.84 18.02
N VAL A 59 10.46 -6.93 17.57
CA VAL A 59 10.08 -7.84 16.49
C VAL A 59 10.65 -7.31 15.18
N ARG A 60 11.60 -8.03 14.59
CA ARG A 60 12.27 -7.67 13.33
C ARG A 60 11.92 -8.67 12.23
N VAL A 61 11.87 -8.17 11.00
CA VAL A 61 11.61 -8.99 9.81
C VAL A 61 12.91 -9.63 9.35
N GLY A 62 12.97 -10.96 9.31
CA GLY A 62 14.15 -11.68 8.85
C GLY A 62 14.51 -11.39 7.38
N SER A 63 15.80 -11.45 7.03
CA SER A 63 16.30 -11.14 5.68
C SER A 63 15.60 -11.94 4.56
N ARG A 64 15.32 -13.22 4.79
CA ARG A 64 14.59 -14.07 3.84
C ARG A 64 13.14 -13.60 3.64
N MET A 65 12.50 -13.16 4.70
CA MET A 65 11.14 -12.65 4.66
C MET A 65 11.06 -11.31 3.92
N LYS A 66 12.05 -10.43 4.08
CA LYS A 66 12.15 -9.19 3.30
C LYS A 66 12.21 -9.44 1.80
N THR A 67 13.05 -10.39 1.37
CA THR A 67 13.15 -10.74 -0.04
C THR A 67 11.83 -11.28 -0.58
N ALA A 68 11.14 -12.15 0.17
CA ALA A 68 9.84 -12.66 -0.23
C ALA A 68 8.77 -11.55 -0.33
N LEU A 69 8.74 -10.61 0.62
CA LEU A 69 7.80 -9.48 0.61
C LEU A 69 8.03 -8.55 -0.57
N ILE A 70 9.30 -8.22 -0.87
CA ILE A 70 9.67 -7.39 -2.02
C ILE A 70 9.28 -8.09 -3.34
N THR A 71 9.50 -9.41 -3.42
CA THR A 71 9.09 -10.21 -4.58
C THR A 71 7.56 -10.20 -4.75
N CYS A 72 6.80 -10.38 -3.67
CA CYS A 72 5.34 -10.29 -3.69
C CYS A 72 4.84 -8.90 -4.11
N LEU A 73 5.53 -7.83 -3.70
CA LEU A 73 5.23 -6.47 -4.12
C LEU A 73 5.40 -6.33 -5.63
N TRP A 74 6.53 -6.76 -6.20
CA TRP A 74 6.79 -6.71 -7.63
C TRP A 74 5.78 -7.53 -8.43
N VAL A 75 5.46 -8.74 -7.99
CA VAL A 75 4.44 -9.58 -8.63
C VAL A 75 3.07 -8.90 -8.59
N SER A 76 2.72 -8.25 -7.48
CA SER A 76 1.45 -7.51 -7.36
C SER A 76 1.38 -6.29 -8.30
N ILE A 77 2.49 -5.57 -8.49
CA ILE A 77 2.58 -4.42 -9.42
C ILE A 77 2.46 -4.91 -10.85
N ILE A 78 3.26 -5.90 -11.24
CA ILE A 78 3.27 -6.45 -12.61
C ILE A 78 1.91 -7.08 -12.94
N GLY A 79 1.35 -7.86 -12.00
CA GLY A 79 0.04 -8.48 -12.16
C GLY A 79 -1.09 -7.46 -12.30
N GLY A 80 -1.05 -6.39 -11.52
CA GLY A 80 -2.00 -5.28 -11.61
C GLY A 80 -1.91 -4.53 -12.95
N LEU A 81 -0.70 -4.32 -13.43
CA LEU A 81 -0.44 -3.66 -14.71
C LEU A 81 -0.91 -4.52 -15.90
N LEU A 82 -0.64 -5.83 -15.86
CA LEU A 82 -1.15 -6.80 -16.83
C LEU A 82 -2.67 -6.86 -16.82
N PHE A 83 -3.29 -6.85 -15.63
CA PHE A 83 -4.74 -6.84 -15.50
C PHE A 83 -5.36 -5.56 -16.07
N MET A 84 -4.73 -4.40 -15.83
CA MET A 84 -5.14 -3.12 -16.40
C MET A 84 -5.03 -3.11 -17.93
N LEU A 85 -3.94 -3.67 -18.47
CA LEU A 85 -3.74 -3.85 -19.91
C LEU A 85 -4.82 -4.76 -20.52
N LEU A 86 -5.14 -5.87 -19.86
CA LEU A 86 -6.18 -6.80 -20.29
C LEU A 86 -7.56 -6.13 -20.29
N ALA A 87 -7.86 -5.32 -19.28
CA ALA A 87 -9.09 -4.54 -19.18
C ALA A 87 -9.23 -3.53 -20.33
N TRP A 88 -8.11 -2.98 -20.80
CA TRP A 88 -8.10 -1.98 -21.86
C TRP A 88 -8.15 -2.60 -23.26
N LEU A 89 -7.40 -3.70 -23.51
CA LEU A 89 -7.31 -4.34 -24.83
C LEU A 89 -8.44 -5.32 -25.11
N ALA A 90 -8.91 -6.05 -24.09
CA ALA A 90 -9.85 -7.14 -24.29
C ALA A 90 -10.86 -7.25 -23.11
N PRO A 91 -11.72 -6.22 -22.88
CA PRO A 91 -12.63 -6.20 -21.72
C PRO A 91 -13.68 -7.33 -21.75
N HIS A 92 -13.95 -7.93 -22.91
CA HIS A 92 -14.91 -9.02 -23.09
C HIS A 92 -14.26 -10.41 -23.21
N SER A 93 -12.95 -10.53 -22.96
CA SER A 93 -12.29 -11.83 -23.01
C SER A 93 -12.76 -12.74 -21.86
N ALA A 94 -12.87 -14.05 -22.15
CA ALA A 94 -13.25 -15.04 -21.15
C ALA A 94 -12.27 -15.05 -19.95
N ILE A 95 -11.00 -14.73 -20.18
CA ILE A 95 -9.97 -14.63 -19.15
C ILE A 95 -10.27 -13.45 -18.23
N TYR A 96 -10.55 -12.26 -18.77
CA TYR A 96 -10.86 -11.08 -17.98
C TYR A 96 -12.10 -11.28 -17.13
N THR A 97 -13.19 -11.78 -17.70
CA THR A 97 -14.46 -12.03 -16.99
C THR A 97 -14.29 -13.07 -15.89
N SER A 98 -13.50 -14.13 -16.11
CA SER A 98 -13.21 -15.14 -15.09
C SER A 98 -12.39 -14.57 -13.93
N ILE A 99 -11.36 -13.75 -14.19
CA ILE A 99 -10.55 -13.11 -13.16
C ILE A 99 -11.42 -12.13 -12.33
N VAL A 100 -12.27 -11.34 -12.97
CA VAL A 100 -13.18 -10.42 -12.29
C VAL A 100 -14.19 -11.17 -11.42
N ALA A 101 -14.75 -12.28 -11.91
CA ALA A 101 -15.68 -13.11 -11.15
C ALA A 101 -15.02 -13.70 -9.89
N ILE A 102 -13.81 -14.26 -10.02
CA ILE A 102 -13.03 -14.79 -8.88
C ILE A 102 -12.68 -13.66 -7.90
N ASN A 103 -12.29 -12.50 -8.42
CA ASN A 103 -11.88 -11.36 -7.60
C ASN A 103 -13.03 -10.72 -6.81
N ASN A 104 -14.25 -10.81 -7.32
CA ASN A 104 -15.47 -10.30 -6.66
C ASN A 104 -16.14 -11.35 -5.75
N GLY A 105 -15.72 -12.61 -5.81
CA GLY A 105 -16.22 -13.69 -4.97
C GLY A 105 -15.56 -13.75 -3.57
N PRO A 106 -15.97 -14.72 -2.73
CA PRO A 106 -15.40 -14.91 -1.39
C PRO A 106 -13.90 -15.19 -1.42
N ILE A 107 -13.41 -15.81 -2.48
CA ILE A 107 -11.97 -16.03 -2.72
C ILE A 107 -11.25 -14.70 -2.87
N GLY A 108 -11.86 -13.71 -3.52
CA GLY A 108 -11.29 -12.37 -3.67
C GLY A 108 -11.14 -11.62 -2.34
N ILE A 109 -12.00 -11.87 -1.35
CA ILE A 109 -11.87 -11.32 0.01
C ILE A 109 -10.64 -11.92 0.70
N LEU A 110 -10.45 -13.24 0.58
CA LEU A 110 -9.29 -13.91 1.14
C LEU A 110 -7.97 -13.37 0.56
N PHE A 111 -7.90 -13.21 -0.77
CA PHE A 111 -6.74 -12.59 -1.42
C PHE A 111 -6.51 -11.13 -0.99
N ALA A 112 -7.58 -10.36 -0.79
CA ALA A 112 -7.48 -9.00 -0.30
C ALA A 112 -6.96 -8.96 1.14
N ALA A 113 -7.42 -9.87 2.03
CA ALA A 113 -6.93 -9.98 3.40
C ALA A 113 -5.44 -10.34 3.45
N ILE A 114 -5.00 -11.31 2.63
CA ILE A 114 -3.58 -11.64 2.48
C ILE A 114 -2.79 -10.41 1.99
N GLY A 115 -3.34 -9.66 1.05
CA GLY A 115 -2.74 -8.41 0.55
C GLY A 115 -2.54 -7.35 1.65
N VAL A 116 -3.49 -7.23 2.59
CA VAL A 116 -3.35 -6.34 3.76
C VAL A 116 -2.23 -6.82 4.69
N LEU A 117 -2.13 -8.13 4.94
CA LEU A 117 -1.05 -8.70 5.76
C LEU A 117 0.34 -8.46 5.13
N ILE A 118 0.45 -8.62 3.82
CA ILE A 118 1.70 -8.33 3.08
C ILE A 118 2.04 -6.84 3.18
N ALA A 119 1.06 -5.94 3.02
CA ALA A 119 1.26 -4.51 3.15
C ALA A 119 1.71 -4.11 4.56
N ALA A 120 1.13 -4.71 5.60
CA ALA A 120 1.53 -4.52 6.98
C ALA A 120 2.98 -4.99 7.24
N ALA A 121 3.35 -6.14 6.69
CA ALA A 121 4.71 -6.67 6.81
C ALA A 121 5.74 -5.82 6.05
N LEU A 122 5.38 -5.25 4.90
CA LEU A 122 6.23 -4.28 4.18
C LEU A 122 6.46 -3.01 4.99
N LEU A 123 5.43 -2.50 5.66
CA LEU A 123 5.55 -1.33 6.54
C LEU A 123 6.52 -1.60 7.71
N MET A 124 6.56 -2.83 8.24
CA MET A 124 7.58 -3.21 9.23
C MET A 124 9.00 -3.16 8.65
N CYS A 125 9.18 -3.51 7.37
CA CYS A 125 10.48 -3.37 6.70
C CYS A 125 10.88 -1.89 6.54
N ASP A 126 9.91 -0.99 6.31
CA ASP A 126 10.16 0.45 6.23
C ASP A 126 10.64 0.99 7.59
N PHE A 127 10.02 0.58 8.72
CA PHE A 127 10.49 0.93 10.06
C PHE A 127 11.92 0.45 10.32
N GLU A 128 12.26 -0.76 9.89
CA GLU A 128 13.61 -1.31 10.04
C GLU A 128 14.63 -0.54 9.20
N THR A 129 14.25 -0.10 7.99
CA THR A 129 15.09 0.74 7.14
C THR A 129 15.40 2.08 7.81
N ILE A 130 14.39 2.71 8.44
CA ILE A 130 14.56 3.95 9.21
C ILE A 130 15.56 3.74 10.36
N GLN A 131 15.36 2.68 11.13
CA GLN A 131 16.24 2.39 12.27
C GLN A 131 17.68 2.14 11.83
N MET A 132 17.90 1.36 10.77
CA MET A 132 19.23 1.14 10.21
C MET A 132 19.89 2.44 9.75
N THR A 133 19.11 3.34 9.14
CA THR A 133 19.60 4.64 8.68
C THR A 133 20.11 5.50 9.86
N VAL A 134 19.39 5.49 10.98
CA VAL A 134 19.73 6.21 12.19
C VAL A 134 20.94 5.56 12.90
N GLU A 135 20.94 4.24 13.07
CA GLU A 135 22.02 3.51 13.76
C GLU A 135 23.36 3.61 13.03
N GLN A 136 23.36 3.64 11.70
CA GLN A 136 24.56 3.74 10.88
C GLN A 136 25.04 5.17 10.68
N GLY A 137 24.32 6.18 11.16
CA GLY A 137 24.68 7.58 11.01
C GLY A 137 24.82 8.00 9.55
N LEU A 138 23.97 7.47 8.67
CA LEU A 138 24.04 7.71 7.24
C LEU A 138 23.78 9.20 6.91
N PRO A 139 24.32 9.72 5.80
CA PRO A 139 24.08 11.11 5.40
C PRO A 139 22.59 11.43 5.28
N ALA A 140 22.20 12.67 5.57
CA ALA A 140 20.81 13.18 5.54
C ALA A 140 20.02 12.85 4.25
N GLN A 141 20.69 12.44 3.18
CA GLN A 141 20.06 11.99 1.96
C GLN A 141 19.28 10.68 2.15
N TYR A 142 19.76 9.79 3.01
CA TYR A 142 19.11 8.50 3.30
C TYR A 142 17.91 8.65 4.25
N GLU A 143 17.91 9.64 5.12
CA GLU A 143 16.76 9.96 5.98
C GLU A 143 15.53 10.33 5.16
N TRP A 144 15.72 11.13 4.10
CA TRP A 144 14.65 11.47 3.17
C TRP A 144 14.11 10.25 2.43
N TYR A 145 15.01 9.39 1.97
CA TYR A 145 14.61 8.15 1.28
C TYR A 145 13.78 7.24 2.18
N ALA A 146 14.20 7.04 3.42
CA ALA A 146 13.50 6.24 4.41
C ALA A 146 12.11 6.84 4.75
N SER A 147 12.03 8.17 4.87
CA SER A 147 10.77 8.88 5.12
C SER A 147 9.77 8.73 3.98
N TYR A 148 10.22 8.82 2.73
CA TYR A 148 9.36 8.56 1.56
C TYR A 148 8.89 7.11 1.50
N GLY A 149 9.76 6.15 1.79
CA GLY A 149 9.39 4.74 1.88
C GLY A 149 8.22 4.52 2.83
N LEU A 150 8.32 5.10 4.04
CA LEU A 150 7.28 5.01 5.05
C LEU A 150 5.93 5.60 4.57
N ILE A 151 5.96 6.80 3.97
CA ILE A 151 4.75 7.44 3.45
C ILE A 151 4.08 6.56 2.39
N VAL A 152 4.86 6.04 1.45
CA VAL A 152 4.37 5.14 0.39
C VAL A 152 3.81 3.84 1.00
N GLY A 153 4.49 3.28 2.00
CA GLY A 153 4.05 2.09 2.72
C GLY A 153 2.69 2.27 3.41
N VAL A 154 2.49 3.41 4.09
CA VAL A 154 1.21 3.74 4.73
C VAL A 154 0.09 3.93 3.70
N ILE A 155 0.37 4.63 2.59
CA ILE A 155 -0.58 4.81 1.48
C ILE A 155 -0.96 3.46 0.86
N TYR A 156 0.01 2.60 0.63
CA TYR A 156 -0.21 1.26 0.08
C TYR A 156 -1.08 0.41 1.02
N LEU A 157 -0.81 0.45 2.32
CA LEU A 157 -1.62 -0.21 3.34
C LEU A 157 -3.07 0.31 3.33
N TYR A 158 -3.26 1.63 3.28
CA TYR A 158 -4.58 2.25 3.19
C TYR A 158 -5.36 1.75 1.97
N LEU A 159 -4.75 1.72 0.79
CA LEU A 159 -5.40 1.24 -0.43
C LEU A 159 -5.76 -0.25 -0.36
N LYS A 160 -4.94 -1.09 0.28
CA LYS A 160 -5.25 -2.51 0.50
C LYS A 160 -6.41 -2.71 1.47
N ILE A 161 -6.47 -1.92 2.55
CA ILE A 161 -7.58 -1.94 3.51
C ILE A 161 -8.87 -1.45 2.84
N LEU A 162 -8.81 -0.36 2.08
CA LEU A 162 -9.96 0.18 1.35
C LEU A 162 -10.52 -0.85 0.35
N ASN A 163 -9.66 -1.54 -0.40
CA ASN A 163 -10.06 -2.60 -1.31
C ASN A 163 -10.68 -3.79 -0.57
N LEU A 164 -10.12 -4.19 0.58
CA LEU A 164 -10.69 -5.25 1.41
C LEU A 164 -12.10 -4.89 1.89
N LEU A 165 -12.28 -3.69 2.44
CA LEU A 165 -13.57 -3.20 2.91
C LEU A 165 -14.60 -3.13 1.78
N ALA A 166 -14.20 -2.64 0.60
CA ALA A 166 -15.07 -2.59 -0.57
C ALA A 166 -15.55 -3.98 -1.00
N LYS A 167 -14.68 -4.99 -0.97
CA LYS A 167 -15.05 -6.37 -1.29
C LYS A 167 -15.99 -6.97 -0.26
N ILE A 168 -15.77 -6.71 1.02
CA ILE A 168 -16.67 -7.16 2.10
C ILE A 168 -18.04 -6.49 1.94
N ALA A 169 -18.07 -5.18 1.67
CA ALA A 169 -19.31 -4.44 1.47
C ALA A 169 -20.09 -4.92 0.22
N ASN A 170 -19.38 -5.27 -0.85
CA ASN A 170 -19.99 -5.81 -2.07
C ASN A 170 -20.58 -7.22 -1.85
N ASN A 171 -19.94 -8.03 -1.03
CA ASN A 171 -20.41 -9.42 -0.77
C ASN A 171 -21.56 -9.50 0.25
N ARG A 172 -21.87 -8.37 0.93
CA ARG A 172 -23.01 -8.25 1.85
C ARG A 172 -24.32 -7.85 1.15
N LYS A 173 -24.24 -7.42 -0.11
CA LYS A 173 -25.41 -7.13 -0.95
C LYS A 173 -25.86 -8.37 -1.72
#